data_6f652ad1958d9517a54c77baf4d2d8d0
#
_entry.id   6f652ad1958d9517a54c77baf4d2d8d0
#
_cell.length_a   1.000
_cell.length_b   1.000
_cell.length_c   1.000
_cell.angle_alpha   90.00
_cell.angle_beta   90.00
_cell.angle_gamma   90.00
#
_symmetry.space_group_name_H-M   'P 1'
#
loop_
_entity.id
_entity.type
_entity.pdbx_description
1 polymer ?
#
loop_
_entity_poly.entity_id
_entity_poly.type
_entity_poly.pdbx_seq_one_letter_code
_entity_poly.pdbx_strand_id
1 'polypeptide(L)'
;MEIRKVLALRGPNIWANFPVIEAWVDLGQWKDSPSDTIPRLNERLMAWLPSMVEHQCSIGKRGGFFQRLREGTYLAHILEHVVLELETLAGVEVSFGRASETNDEGVYKVVFRYYEEKLARECLTAARDLCMAAVLDQPFDVQGAIARLRETAERNMLGPSTNAIVQAAQDRNIPFHRLNRHSLVQLGYGAKQRRIRASETGQTGAIAESIAQDKELTRQLLQAAGVPTAEGYPVDSAEEAWEAATDIGVPVVVKPQDGNQGRA
;
A
#
# COMPACT_ATOMS: atom_id res chain seq x y z
N MET A 1 7.54 25.40 -2.41
CA MET A 1 8.12 24.21 -1.76
C MET A 1 8.64 23.28 -2.84
N GLU A 2 9.90 22.86 -2.75
CA GLU A 2 10.57 22.02 -3.75
C GLU A 2 11.14 20.76 -3.08
N ILE A 3 11.00 19.61 -3.73
CA ILE A 3 11.65 18.38 -3.30
C ILE A 3 13.01 18.28 -3.97
N ARG A 4 14.08 18.56 -3.25
CA ARG A 4 15.45 18.58 -3.76
C ARG A 4 16.04 17.18 -3.97
N LYS A 5 15.68 16.23 -3.08
CA LYS A 5 16.25 14.87 -3.08
C LYS A 5 15.28 13.90 -2.43
N VAL A 6 15.21 12.67 -2.95
CA VAL A 6 14.42 11.57 -2.35
C VAL A 6 15.27 10.32 -2.29
N LEU A 7 15.49 9.80 -1.10
CA LEU A 7 16.20 8.56 -0.82
C LEU A 7 15.20 7.49 -0.33
N ALA A 8 15.26 6.31 -0.91
CA ALA A 8 14.56 5.14 -0.38
C ALA A 8 15.57 4.31 0.43
N LEU A 9 15.42 4.29 1.74
CA LEU A 9 16.22 3.50 2.68
C LEU A 9 15.51 2.17 2.89
N ARG A 10 16.01 1.11 2.23
CA ARG A 10 15.31 -0.18 2.01
C ARG A 10 15.49 -1.21 3.12
N GLY A 11 15.86 -0.82 4.31
CA GLY A 11 16.07 -1.73 5.43
C GLY A 11 16.25 -0.96 6.72
N PRO A 12 16.80 -1.56 7.76
CA PRO A 12 17.21 -0.84 8.97
C PRO A 12 18.13 0.33 8.62
N ASN A 13 17.83 1.49 9.16
CA ASN A 13 18.48 2.74 8.81
C ASN A 13 18.57 3.65 10.04
N ILE A 14 19.06 4.88 9.87
CA ILE A 14 19.22 5.84 10.98
C ILE A 14 17.90 6.32 11.61
N TRP A 15 16.77 6.09 10.94
CA TRP A 15 15.45 6.54 11.38
C TRP A 15 14.64 5.44 12.06
N ALA A 16 14.74 4.20 11.53
CA ALA A 16 13.91 3.09 11.95
C ALA A 16 14.52 1.73 11.55
N ASN A 17 13.96 0.65 12.09
CA ASN A 17 14.30 -0.72 11.71
C ASN A 17 13.49 -1.26 10.51
N PHE A 18 12.76 -0.38 9.83
CA PHE A 18 11.96 -0.67 8.64
C PHE A 18 12.25 0.33 7.51
N PRO A 19 11.80 0.07 6.26
CA PRO A 19 12.04 0.94 5.13
C PRO A 19 11.37 2.31 5.30
N VAL A 20 12.09 3.37 4.93
CA VAL A 20 11.58 4.75 4.91
C VAL A 20 11.98 5.50 3.64
N ILE A 21 11.13 6.42 3.20
CA ILE A 21 11.52 7.50 2.31
C ILE A 21 12.09 8.63 3.17
N GLU A 22 13.25 9.16 2.78
CA GLU A 22 13.80 10.41 3.28
C GLU A 22 13.79 11.43 2.15
N ALA A 23 12.94 12.45 2.24
CA ALA A 23 12.85 13.53 1.28
C ALA A 23 13.46 14.81 1.84
N TRP A 24 14.32 15.46 1.07
CA TRP A 24 14.87 16.79 1.38
C TRP A 24 14.00 17.83 0.70
N VAL A 25 13.34 18.64 1.52
CA VAL A 25 12.29 19.55 1.08
C VAL A 25 12.72 20.99 1.42
N ASP A 26 12.84 21.80 0.38
CA ASP A 26 13.09 23.24 0.51
C ASP A 26 11.76 23.99 0.54
N LEU A 27 11.50 24.71 1.61
CA LEU A 27 10.29 25.51 1.76
C LEU A 27 10.32 26.81 0.94
N GLY A 28 11.50 27.22 0.47
CA GLY A 28 11.68 28.45 -0.30
C GLY A 28 11.14 29.68 0.43
N GLN A 29 10.32 30.47 -0.23
CA GLN A 29 9.71 31.68 0.35
C GLN A 29 8.79 31.42 1.56
N TRP A 30 8.39 30.16 1.79
CA TRP A 30 7.47 29.77 2.87
C TRP A 30 8.19 29.32 4.14
N LYS A 31 9.54 29.42 4.18
CA LYS A 31 10.35 28.97 5.33
C LYS A 31 10.00 29.66 6.64
N ASP A 32 9.58 30.92 6.59
CA ASP A 32 9.20 31.75 7.73
C ASP A 32 7.68 31.92 7.89
N SER A 33 6.89 31.11 7.17
CA SER A 33 5.43 31.22 7.16
C SER A 33 4.79 30.00 7.84
N PRO A 34 4.55 30.05 9.15
CA PRO A 34 3.82 28.99 9.84
C PRO A 34 2.34 28.98 9.42
N SER A 35 1.69 27.85 9.60
CA SER A 35 0.34 27.56 9.10
C SER A 35 -0.75 28.52 9.55
N ASP A 36 -0.62 29.09 10.75
CA ASP A 36 -1.55 30.08 11.32
C ASP A 36 -1.47 31.45 10.61
N THR A 37 -0.37 31.71 9.91
CA THR A 37 -0.19 32.95 9.11
C THR A 37 -0.68 32.80 7.67
N ILE A 38 -1.00 31.59 7.21
CA ILE A 38 -1.46 31.33 5.85
C ILE A 38 -3.00 31.32 5.83
N PRO A 39 -3.63 32.29 5.16
CA PRO A 39 -5.10 32.43 5.21
C PRO A 39 -5.85 31.18 4.74
N ARG A 40 -6.78 30.70 5.55
CA ARG A 40 -7.69 29.58 5.26
C ARG A 40 -7.00 28.25 4.96
N LEU A 41 -5.71 28.08 5.25
CA LEU A 41 -5.00 26.80 5.03
C LEU A 41 -5.65 25.66 5.81
N ASN A 42 -5.95 25.90 7.10
CA ASN A 42 -6.56 24.89 7.95
C ASN A 42 -7.94 24.45 7.44
N GLU A 43 -8.80 25.39 7.05
CA GLU A 43 -10.13 25.10 6.53
C GLU A 43 -10.05 24.33 5.22
N ARG A 44 -9.13 24.66 4.32
CA ARG A 44 -8.95 23.93 3.06
C ARG A 44 -8.48 22.50 3.30
N LEU A 45 -7.47 22.29 4.14
CA LEU A 45 -6.99 20.95 4.45
C LEU A 45 -8.07 20.11 5.16
N MET A 46 -8.86 20.69 6.07
CA MET A 46 -10.01 20.01 6.69
C MET A 46 -11.07 19.62 5.66
N ALA A 47 -11.35 20.47 4.69
CA ALA A 47 -12.34 20.18 3.65
C ALA A 47 -11.85 19.12 2.65
N TRP A 48 -10.56 19.12 2.32
CA TRP A 48 -9.97 18.22 1.34
C TRP A 48 -9.64 16.84 1.91
N LEU A 49 -9.17 16.80 3.15
CA LEU A 49 -8.72 15.58 3.83
C LEU A 49 -9.34 15.50 5.25
N PRO A 50 -10.67 15.36 5.36
CA PRO A 50 -11.37 15.37 6.66
C PRO A 50 -10.93 14.21 7.57
N SER A 51 -10.48 13.10 7.03
CA SER A 51 -9.96 11.93 7.76
C SER A 51 -8.67 12.21 8.54
N MET A 52 -7.94 13.27 8.21
CA MET A 52 -6.79 13.72 9.03
C MET A 52 -7.18 14.15 10.45
N VAL A 53 -8.45 14.21 10.78
CA VAL A 53 -8.90 14.36 12.17
C VAL A 53 -8.42 13.21 13.06
N GLU A 54 -8.15 12.04 12.49
CA GLU A 54 -7.59 10.87 13.20
C GLU A 54 -6.09 11.02 13.51
N HIS A 55 -5.39 11.95 12.86
CA HIS A 55 -3.99 12.22 13.13
C HIS A 55 -3.82 12.94 14.48
N GLN A 56 -3.28 12.20 15.45
CA GLN A 56 -3.09 12.70 16.81
C GLN A 56 -1.95 13.70 16.92
N CYS A 57 -0.96 13.60 16.01
CA CYS A 57 0.26 14.43 16.04
C CYS A 57 0.97 14.37 17.41
N SER A 58 1.84 15.33 17.71
CA SER A 58 2.46 15.50 19.02
C SER A 58 1.48 15.86 20.16
N ILE A 59 0.26 16.23 19.83
CA ILE A 59 -0.81 16.54 20.79
C ILE A 59 -1.35 15.26 21.47
N GLY A 60 -1.26 14.10 20.81
CA GLY A 60 -1.64 12.80 21.38
C GLY A 60 -3.15 12.58 21.51
N LYS A 61 -4.00 13.32 20.80
CA LYS A 61 -5.46 13.14 20.79
C LYS A 61 -6.06 13.34 19.39
N ARG A 62 -7.23 12.80 19.17
CA ARG A 62 -8.01 12.97 17.94
C ARG A 62 -8.15 14.47 17.61
N GLY A 63 -7.90 14.86 16.36
CA GLY A 63 -7.89 16.25 15.92
C GLY A 63 -6.62 17.02 16.27
N GLY A 64 -5.61 16.37 16.86
CA GLY A 64 -4.34 17.00 17.26
C GLY A 64 -3.62 17.68 16.11
N PHE A 65 -3.63 17.08 14.92
CA PHE A 65 -3.03 17.69 13.73
C PHE A 65 -3.68 19.05 13.39
N PHE A 66 -5.01 19.10 13.32
CA PHE A 66 -5.72 20.35 13.04
C PHE A 66 -5.59 21.38 14.16
N GLN A 67 -5.45 20.93 15.41
CA GLN A 67 -5.09 21.83 16.50
C GLN A 67 -3.70 22.43 16.25
N ARG A 68 -2.73 21.61 15.89
CA ARG A 68 -1.36 22.04 15.59
C ARG A 68 -1.30 23.02 14.41
N LEU A 69 -2.15 22.83 13.38
CA LEU A 69 -2.29 23.79 12.27
C LEU A 69 -2.76 25.17 12.73
N ARG A 70 -3.70 25.22 13.69
CA ARG A 70 -4.19 26.49 14.25
C ARG A 70 -3.19 27.18 15.17
N GLU A 71 -2.37 26.41 15.86
CA GLU A 71 -1.32 26.91 16.76
C GLU A 71 -0.06 27.38 16.03
N GLY A 72 0.08 27.01 14.75
CA GLY A 72 1.21 27.31 13.90
C GLY A 72 2.20 26.15 13.79
N THR A 73 2.43 25.69 12.55
CA THR A 73 3.46 24.72 12.21
C THR A 73 3.97 24.96 10.80
N TYR A 74 5.16 24.43 10.45
CA TYR A 74 5.76 24.62 9.14
C TYR A 74 5.29 23.60 8.11
N LEU A 75 5.39 23.96 6.82
CA LEU A 75 4.91 23.16 5.69
C LEU A 75 5.57 21.78 5.59
N ALA A 76 6.80 21.61 6.09
CA ALA A 76 7.46 20.30 6.12
C ALA A 76 6.71 19.28 7.01
N HIS A 77 6.22 19.71 8.17
CA HIS A 77 5.41 18.91 9.06
C HIS A 77 4.00 18.64 8.48
N ILE A 78 3.43 19.64 7.81
CA ILE A 78 2.16 19.45 7.11
C ILE A 78 2.31 18.42 5.98
N LEU A 79 3.37 18.53 5.19
CA LEU A 79 3.69 17.59 4.12
C LEU A 79 3.82 16.15 4.65
N GLU A 80 4.53 15.96 5.77
CA GLU A 80 4.64 14.67 6.44
C GLU A 80 3.27 14.04 6.69
N HIS A 81 2.39 14.77 7.36
CA HIS A 81 1.05 14.26 7.68
C HIS A 81 0.17 14.03 6.44
N VAL A 82 0.27 14.89 5.43
CA VAL A 82 -0.48 14.73 4.17
C VAL A 82 0.01 13.51 3.39
N VAL A 83 1.33 13.21 3.39
CA VAL A 83 1.85 11.99 2.77
C VAL A 83 1.27 10.75 3.45
N LEU A 84 1.31 10.67 4.79
CA LEU A 84 0.76 9.54 5.54
C LEU A 84 -0.72 9.34 5.26
N GLU A 85 -1.47 10.44 5.19
CA GLU A 85 -2.90 10.41 4.86
C GLU A 85 -3.16 9.87 3.45
N LEU A 86 -2.41 10.34 2.45
CA LEU A 86 -2.57 9.86 1.08
C LEU A 86 -2.19 8.39 0.92
N GLU A 87 -1.16 7.89 1.63
CA GLU A 87 -0.86 6.46 1.67
C GLU A 87 -2.02 5.66 2.29
N THR A 88 -2.58 6.13 3.40
CA THR A 88 -3.73 5.51 4.06
C THR A 88 -4.96 5.50 3.16
N LEU A 89 -5.27 6.61 2.50
CA LEU A 89 -6.37 6.72 1.54
C LEU A 89 -6.15 5.88 0.27
N ALA A 90 -4.90 5.59 -0.08
CA ALA A 90 -4.54 4.64 -1.13
C ALA A 90 -4.66 3.17 -0.69
N GLY A 91 -5.00 2.90 0.58
CA GLY A 91 -5.21 1.55 1.12
C GLY A 91 -3.97 0.97 1.82
N VAL A 92 -2.99 1.79 2.19
CA VAL A 92 -1.75 1.38 2.86
C VAL A 92 -1.64 2.09 4.21
N GLU A 93 -1.96 1.37 5.29
CA GLU A 93 -1.87 1.94 6.63
C GLU A 93 -0.41 2.19 7.04
N VAL A 94 -0.07 3.46 7.23
CA VAL A 94 1.22 3.92 7.72
C VAL A 94 1.02 4.90 8.86
N SER A 95 1.91 4.84 9.85
CA SER A 95 1.82 5.70 11.03
C SER A 95 3.13 6.38 11.41
N PHE A 96 4.24 5.99 10.78
CA PHE A 96 5.53 6.60 11.08
C PHE A 96 5.83 7.71 10.09
N GLY A 97 5.96 8.92 10.63
CA GLY A 97 6.45 10.10 9.95
C GLY A 97 7.30 10.95 10.88
N ARG A 98 8.18 11.73 10.32
CA ARG A 98 9.01 12.72 11.02
C ARG A 98 9.43 13.83 10.07
N ALA A 99 9.28 15.07 10.51
CA ALA A 99 9.89 16.24 9.88
C ALA A 99 10.98 16.81 10.81
N SER A 100 12.15 17.11 10.27
CA SER A 100 13.27 17.69 11.02
C SER A 100 14.03 18.70 10.16
N GLU A 101 14.54 19.75 10.80
CA GLU A 101 15.40 20.73 10.17
C GLU A 101 16.73 20.12 9.74
N THR A 102 17.35 20.73 8.75
CA THR A 102 18.74 20.46 8.35
C THR A 102 19.64 21.64 8.72
N ASN A 103 20.93 21.54 8.38
CA ASN A 103 21.83 22.69 8.55
C ASN A 103 21.61 23.79 7.50
N ASP A 104 20.89 23.47 6.41
CA ASP A 104 20.54 24.43 5.37
C ASP A 104 19.24 25.13 5.76
N GLU A 105 19.24 26.44 5.85
CA GLU A 105 18.08 27.23 6.23
C GLU A 105 16.88 27.00 5.31
N GLY A 106 15.73 26.71 5.88
CA GLY A 106 14.49 26.45 5.14
C GLY A 106 14.42 25.06 4.48
N VAL A 107 15.44 24.22 4.66
CA VAL A 107 15.46 22.85 4.14
C VAL A 107 15.19 21.86 5.27
N TYR A 108 14.24 20.98 5.05
CA TYR A 108 13.81 19.96 6.00
C TYR A 108 14.00 18.55 5.43
N LYS A 109 14.21 17.59 6.31
CA LYS A 109 14.04 16.18 6.02
C LYS A 109 12.63 15.77 6.42
N VAL A 110 11.85 15.31 5.46
CA VAL A 110 10.57 14.66 5.67
C VAL A 110 10.77 13.17 5.48
N VAL A 111 10.53 12.41 6.53
CA VAL A 111 10.79 10.98 6.58
C VAL A 111 9.49 10.25 6.91
N PHE A 112 9.19 9.21 6.16
CA PHE A 112 7.98 8.41 6.40
C PHE A 112 8.18 6.96 6.00
N ARG A 113 7.49 6.06 6.68
CA ARG A 113 7.52 4.63 6.38
C ARG A 113 6.88 4.38 5.02
N TYR A 114 7.39 3.39 4.29
CA TYR A 114 6.75 2.90 3.08
C TYR A 114 6.77 1.37 3.01
N TYR A 115 5.82 0.81 2.27
CA TYR A 115 5.76 -0.61 1.93
C TYR A 115 6.06 -0.85 0.45
N GLU A 116 5.72 0.11 -0.42
CA GLU A 116 6.00 0.08 -1.85
C GLU A 116 6.60 1.42 -2.28
N GLU A 117 7.82 1.39 -2.86
CA GLU A 117 8.61 2.59 -3.12
C GLU A 117 7.96 3.52 -4.15
N LYS A 118 7.37 2.96 -5.23
CA LYS A 118 6.76 3.77 -6.28
C LYS A 118 5.54 4.52 -5.77
N LEU A 119 4.66 3.83 -5.03
CA LEU A 119 3.50 4.45 -4.40
C LEU A 119 3.92 5.58 -3.45
N ALA A 120 4.89 5.33 -2.59
CA ALA A 120 5.38 6.32 -1.63
C ALA A 120 5.93 7.58 -2.31
N ARG A 121 6.65 7.43 -3.42
CA ARG A 121 7.14 8.57 -4.23
C ARG A 121 6.01 9.34 -4.89
N GLU A 122 5.00 8.65 -5.39
CA GLU A 122 3.80 9.28 -5.98
C GLU A 122 2.97 9.99 -4.90
N CYS A 123 2.81 9.39 -3.71
CA CYS A 123 2.17 10.03 -2.56
C CYS A 123 2.90 11.30 -2.11
N LEU A 124 4.24 11.27 -2.04
CA LEU A 124 5.05 12.44 -1.71
C LEU A 124 4.85 13.58 -2.72
N THR A 125 4.82 13.26 -4.01
CA THR A 125 4.60 14.25 -5.08
C THR A 125 3.19 14.84 -5.01
N ALA A 126 2.17 13.99 -4.88
CA ALA A 126 0.78 14.42 -4.75
C ALA A 126 0.55 15.26 -3.48
N ALA A 127 1.17 14.87 -2.36
CA ALA A 127 1.10 15.61 -1.11
C ALA A 127 1.74 17.00 -1.23
N ARG A 128 2.91 17.11 -1.89
CA ARG A 128 3.56 18.40 -2.17
C ARG A 128 2.64 19.30 -2.99
N ASP A 129 2.03 18.77 -4.05
CA ASP A 129 1.15 19.52 -4.95
C ASP A 129 -0.13 19.96 -4.23
N LEU A 130 -0.73 19.07 -3.43
CA LEU A 130 -1.88 19.38 -2.59
C LEU A 130 -1.57 20.47 -1.56
N CYS A 131 -0.46 20.35 -0.84
CA CYS A 131 -0.04 21.37 0.13
C CYS A 131 0.16 22.71 -0.55
N MET A 132 0.82 22.75 -1.71
CA MET A 132 1.05 23.99 -2.44
C MET A 132 -0.24 24.60 -2.98
N ALA A 133 -1.16 23.80 -3.50
CA ALA A 133 -2.48 24.27 -3.90
C ALA A 133 -3.26 24.86 -2.71
N ALA A 134 -3.19 24.20 -1.54
CA ALA A 134 -3.81 24.71 -0.32
C ALA A 134 -3.21 26.03 0.17
N VAL A 135 -1.89 26.22 0.06
CA VAL A 135 -1.18 27.43 0.42
C VAL A 135 -1.53 28.58 -0.54
N LEU A 136 -1.59 28.29 -1.82
CA LEU A 136 -1.82 29.29 -2.89
C LEU A 136 -3.30 29.58 -3.18
N ASP A 137 -4.21 28.98 -2.42
CA ASP A 137 -5.68 29.06 -2.65
C ASP A 137 -6.09 28.63 -4.07
N GLN A 138 -5.46 27.59 -4.57
CA GLN A 138 -5.73 27.03 -5.90
C GLN A 138 -6.57 25.74 -5.79
N PRO A 139 -7.42 25.43 -6.77
CA PRO A 139 -8.17 24.18 -6.78
C PRO A 139 -7.23 22.98 -6.90
N PHE A 140 -7.59 21.88 -6.25
CA PHE A 140 -6.89 20.60 -6.35
C PHE A 140 -7.88 19.46 -6.45
N ASP A 141 -7.69 18.55 -7.41
CA ASP A 141 -8.51 17.35 -7.60
C ASP A 141 -8.05 16.24 -6.63
N VAL A 142 -8.52 16.33 -5.40
CA VAL A 142 -8.19 15.38 -4.33
C VAL A 142 -8.66 13.97 -4.67
N GLN A 143 -9.89 13.82 -5.17
CA GLN A 143 -10.45 12.51 -5.47
C GLN A 143 -9.75 11.83 -6.64
N GLY A 144 -9.43 12.58 -7.68
CA GLY A 144 -8.63 12.06 -8.80
C GLY A 144 -7.21 11.70 -8.38
N ALA A 145 -6.58 12.45 -7.48
CA ALA A 145 -5.27 12.11 -6.93
C ALA A 145 -5.33 10.79 -6.13
N ILE A 146 -6.31 10.64 -5.23
CA ILE A 146 -6.51 9.40 -4.45
C ILE A 146 -6.80 8.21 -5.39
N ALA A 147 -7.63 8.38 -6.41
CA ALA A 147 -7.94 7.31 -7.37
C ALA A 147 -6.67 6.82 -8.09
N ARG A 148 -5.82 7.72 -8.58
CA ARG A 148 -4.53 7.35 -9.20
C ARG A 148 -3.59 6.64 -8.23
N LEU A 149 -3.52 7.08 -6.97
CA LEU A 149 -2.68 6.44 -5.95
C LEU A 149 -3.19 5.04 -5.61
N ARG A 150 -4.51 4.83 -5.53
CA ARG A 150 -5.11 3.49 -5.35
C ARG A 150 -4.78 2.56 -6.51
N GLU A 151 -4.89 3.03 -7.74
CA GLU A 151 -4.50 2.24 -8.92
C GLU A 151 -3.01 1.86 -8.89
N THR A 152 -2.14 2.78 -8.45
CA THR A 152 -0.72 2.49 -8.26
C THR A 152 -0.50 1.48 -7.14
N ALA A 153 -1.22 1.57 -6.04
CA ALA A 153 -1.18 0.59 -4.95
C ALA A 153 -1.61 -0.79 -5.45
N GLU A 154 -2.77 -0.91 -6.09
CA GLU A 154 -3.29 -2.17 -6.63
C GLU A 154 -2.32 -2.86 -7.59
N ARG A 155 -1.64 -2.09 -8.42
CA ARG A 155 -0.66 -2.63 -9.40
C ARG A 155 0.67 -3.03 -8.78
N ASN A 156 1.10 -2.39 -7.70
CA ASN A 156 2.48 -2.51 -7.20
C ASN A 156 2.57 -3.15 -5.81
N MET A 157 1.51 -3.16 -5.01
CA MET A 157 1.53 -3.84 -3.72
C MET A 157 1.60 -5.36 -3.86
N LEU A 158 2.05 -6.04 -2.82
CA LEU A 158 1.95 -7.49 -2.74
C LEU A 158 0.48 -7.88 -2.58
N GLY A 159 0.06 -8.94 -3.28
CA GLY A 159 -1.26 -9.51 -3.08
C GLY A 159 -1.47 -9.97 -1.62
N PRO A 160 -2.72 -10.09 -1.15
CA PRO A 160 -3.03 -10.27 0.27
C PRO A 160 -2.33 -11.47 0.92
N SER A 161 -2.27 -12.61 0.24
CA SER A 161 -1.59 -13.81 0.76
C SER A 161 -0.08 -13.60 0.95
N THR A 162 0.59 -13.03 -0.07
CA THR A 162 2.03 -12.75 0.01
C THR A 162 2.33 -11.70 1.06
N ASN A 163 1.49 -10.66 1.14
CA ASN A 163 1.64 -9.59 2.14
C ASN A 163 1.49 -10.13 3.56
N ALA A 164 0.52 -11.00 3.83
CA ALA A 164 0.34 -11.61 5.14
C ALA A 164 1.56 -12.43 5.59
N ILE A 165 2.17 -13.19 4.64
CA ILE A 165 3.39 -13.96 4.94
C ILE A 165 4.58 -13.01 5.22
N VAL A 166 4.73 -11.96 4.41
CA VAL A 166 5.79 -10.95 4.59
C VAL A 166 5.62 -10.21 5.92
N GLN A 167 4.41 -9.82 6.28
CA GLN A 167 4.13 -9.17 7.56
C GLN A 167 4.48 -10.10 8.72
N ALA A 168 4.06 -11.37 8.67
CA ALA A 168 4.39 -12.36 9.70
C ALA A 168 5.91 -12.61 9.83
N ALA A 169 6.67 -12.45 8.75
CA ALA A 169 8.13 -12.49 8.78
C ALA A 169 8.71 -11.24 9.44
N GLN A 170 8.21 -10.06 9.11
CA GLN A 170 8.62 -8.79 9.72
C GLN A 170 8.38 -8.78 11.23
N ASP A 171 7.22 -9.24 11.69
CA ASP A 171 6.86 -9.35 13.12
C ASP A 171 7.84 -10.24 13.91
N ARG A 172 8.52 -11.15 13.20
CA ARG A 172 9.57 -12.04 13.74
C ARG A 172 10.98 -11.55 13.48
N ASN A 173 11.14 -10.29 13.03
CA ASN A 173 12.41 -9.71 12.62
C ASN A 173 13.15 -10.52 11.54
N ILE A 174 12.41 -11.23 10.68
CA ILE A 174 12.97 -11.91 9.52
C ILE A 174 13.03 -10.90 8.37
N PRO A 175 14.23 -10.56 7.89
CA PRO A 175 14.36 -9.63 6.79
C PRO A 175 13.79 -10.22 5.50
N PHE A 176 13.23 -9.37 4.66
CA PHE A 176 12.70 -9.79 3.38
C PHE A 176 13.22 -8.91 2.23
N HIS A 177 13.20 -9.47 1.04
CA HIS A 177 13.53 -8.76 -0.19
C HIS A 177 12.61 -9.20 -1.33
N ARG A 178 11.90 -8.24 -1.95
CA ARG A 178 11.09 -8.49 -3.14
C ARG A 178 12.01 -8.61 -4.35
N LEU A 179 11.97 -9.74 -5.06
CA LEU A 179 12.88 -10.07 -6.14
C LEU A 179 12.39 -9.64 -7.52
N ASN A 180 11.08 -9.40 -7.67
CA ASN A 180 10.47 -8.97 -8.93
C ASN A 180 9.29 -8.02 -8.68
N ARG A 181 8.65 -7.54 -9.74
CA ARG A 181 7.46 -6.67 -9.66
C ARG A 181 6.19 -7.42 -9.23
N HIS A 182 6.23 -8.75 -9.22
CA HIS A 182 5.12 -9.61 -8.81
C HIS A 182 5.27 -10.05 -7.36
N SER A 183 4.95 -11.28 -7.06
CA SER A 183 4.88 -11.85 -5.72
C SER A 183 6.11 -12.69 -5.31
N LEU A 184 7.21 -12.65 -6.07
CA LEU A 184 8.42 -13.38 -5.69
C LEU A 184 9.18 -12.62 -4.60
N VAL A 185 9.22 -13.19 -3.40
CA VAL A 185 9.87 -12.60 -2.23
C VAL A 185 10.85 -13.59 -1.63
N GLN A 186 12.02 -13.10 -1.23
CA GLN A 186 12.98 -13.82 -0.41
C GLN A 186 12.80 -13.41 1.04
N LEU A 187 12.74 -14.37 1.94
CA LEU A 187 12.72 -14.22 3.39
C LEU A 187 14.07 -14.70 3.94
N GLY A 188 14.69 -13.90 4.79
CA GLY A 188 16.01 -14.19 5.36
C GLY A 188 17.16 -14.11 4.36
N TYR A 189 18.37 -14.45 4.82
CA TYR A 189 19.59 -14.39 4.05
C TYR A 189 20.41 -15.69 4.17
N GLY A 190 21.36 -15.85 3.22
CA GLY A 190 22.34 -16.95 3.23
C GLY A 190 21.68 -18.33 3.11
N ALA A 191 22.26 -19.33 3.76
CA ALA A 191 21.82 -20.73 3.66
C ALA A 191 20.39 -20.98 4.21
N LYS A 192 19.90 -20.12 5.10
CA LYS A 192 18.56 -20.23 5.70
C LYS A 192 17.49 -19.43 4.93
N GLN A 193 17.85 -18.75 3.87
CA GLN A 193 16.85 -18.03 3.06
C GLN A 193 15.74 -18.95 2.55
N ARG A 194 14.55 -18.39 2.42
CA ARG A 194 13.39 -19.05 1.79
C ARG A 194 12.81 -18.12 0.75
N ARG A 195 12.29 -18.70 -0.32
CA ARG A 195 11.58 -17.94 -1.35
C ARG A 195 10.13 -18.33 -1.36
N ILE A 196 9.28 -17.34 -1.54
CA ILE A 196 7.84 -17.54 -1.72
C ILE A 196 7.40 -16.83 -3.01
N ARG A 197 6.37 -17.37 -3.64
CA ARG A 197 5.68 -16.77 -4.77
C ARG A 197 4.18 -16.92 -4.51
N ALA A 198 3.48 -15.82 -4.29
CA ALA A 198 2.12 -15.88 -3.73
C ALA A 198 2.12 -16.67 -2.40
N SER A 199 1.45 -17.81 -2.34
CA SER A 199 1.44 -18.73 -1.19
C SER A 199 2.34 -19.96 -1.38
N GLU A 200 3.00 -20.08 -2.51
CA GLU A 200 3.93 -21.17 -2.81
C GLU A 200 5.29 -20.91 -2.15
N THR A 201 5.99 -21.99 -1.85
CA THR A 201 7.35 -21.93 -1.29
C THR A 201 8.34 -22.65 -2.20
N GLY A 202 9.64 -22.50 -1.95
CA GLY A 202 10.67 -23.24 -2.67
C GLY A 202 10.62 -24.76 -2.44
N GLN A 203 9.72 -25.26 -1.59
CA GLN A 203 9.45 -26.69 -1.35
C GLN A 203 8.15 -27.17 -2.02
N THR A 204 7.36 -26.27 -2.59
CA THR A 204 6.18 -26.63 -3.36
C THR A 204 6.64 -27.25 -4.68
N GLY A 205 6.29 -28.52 -4.89
CA GLY A 205 6.65 -29.24 -6.13
C GLY A 205 5.84 -28.74 -7.30
N ALA A 206 6.45 -28.64 -8.48
CA ALA A 206 5.75 -28.20 -9.71
C ALA A 206 4.55 -29.09 -10.06
N ILE A 207 4.62 -30.39 -9.79
CA ILE A 207 3.50 -31.31 -10.00
C ILE A 207 2.34 -30.96 -9.05
N ALA A 208 2.64 -30.69 -7.77
CA ALA A 208 1.61 -30.31 -6.79
C ALA A 208 0.96 -28.97 -7.14
N GLU A 209 1.75 -28.00 -7.64
CA GLU A 209 1.27 -26.72 -8.13
C GLU A 209 0.31 -26.92 -9.32
N SER A 210 0.73 -27.71 -10.33
CA SER A 210 -0.05 -28.02 -11.53
C SER A 210 -1.40 -28.67 -11.17
N ILE A 211 -1.39 -29.64 -10.27
CA ILE A 211 -2.61 -30.30 -9.79
C ILE A 211 -3.53 -29.29 -9.10
N ALA A 212 -2.98 -28.45 -8.20
CA ALA A 212 -3.78 -27.47 -7.46
C ALA A 212 -4.38 -26.36 -8.33
N GLN A 213 -3.77 -26.06 -9.48
CA GLN A 213 -4.29 -25.10 -10.45
C GLN A 213 -5.42 -25.65 -11.30
N ASP A 214 -5.39 -26.93 -11.63
CA ASP A 214 -6.42 -27.61 -12.41
C ASP A 214 -7.52 -28.16 -11.47
N LYS A 215 -8.68 -27.47 -11.48
CA LYS A 215 -9.81 -27.82 -10.59
C LYS A 215 -10.41 -29.18 -10.91
N GLU A 216 -10.44 -29.54 -12.19
CA GLU A 216 -10.99 -30.83 -12.61
C GLU A 216 -10.07 -31.99 -12.21
N LEU A 217 -8.77 -31.87 -12.48
CA LEU A 217 -7.79 -32.88 -12.06
C LEU A 217 -7.75 -33.01 -10.53
N THR A 218 -7.79 -31.88 -9.80
CA THR A 218 -7.86 -31.90 -8.33
C THR A 218 -9.10 -32.65 -7.83
N ARG A 219 -10.29 -32.39 -8.43
CA ARG A 219 -11.54 -33.05 -8.08
C ARG A 219 -11.45 -34.54 -8.29
N GLN A 220 -10.97 -34.99 -9.46
CA GLN A 220 -10.80 -36.41 -9.81
C GLN A 220 -9.88 -37.12 -8.82
N LEU A 221 -8.73 -36.51 -8.48
CA LEU A 221 -7.78 -37.10 -7.54
C LEU A 221 -8.36 -37.20 -6.11
N LEU A 222 -9.10 -36.17 -5.66
CA LEU A 222 -9.78 -36.20 -4.39
C LEU A 222 -10.86 -37.30 -4.33
N GLN A 223 -11.66 -37.42 -5.39
CA GLN A 223 -12.67 -38.47 -5.48
C GLN A 223 -12.04 -39.86 -5.47
N ALA A 224 -10.94 -40.06 -6.23
CA ALA A 224 -10.21 -41.33 -6.24
C ALA A 224 -9.63 -41.67 -4.85
N ALA A 225 -9.31 -40.64 -4.03
CA ALA A 225 -8.87 -40.83 -2.65
C ALA A 225 -10.03 -40.97 -1.64
N GLY A 226 -11.29 -41.02 -2.09
CA GLY A 226 -12.47 -41.14 -1.25
C GLY A 226 -12.85 -39.84 -0.49
N VAL A 227 -12.31 -38.70 -0.90
CA VAL A 227 -12.64 -37.38 -0.29
C VAL A 227 -13.93 -36.88 -0.94
N PRO A 228 -14.99 -36.53 -0.20
CA PRO A 228 -16.19 -35.92 -0.76
C PRO A 228 -15.89 -34.61 -1.46
N THR A 229 -16.36 -34.49 -2.71
CA THR A 229 -16.25 -33.27 -3.50
C THR A 229 -17.61 -32.86 -4.04
N ALA A 230 -17.79 -31.59 -4.34
CA ALA A 230 -18.95 -31.13 -5.07
C ALA A 230 -18.99 -31.77 -6.47
N GLU A 231 -20.18 -32.08 -6.94
CA GLU A 231 -20.41 -32.52 -8.31
C GLU A 231 -20.14 -31.39 -9.29
N GLY A 232 -19.59 -31.70 -10.47
CA GLY A 232 -19.27 -30.73 -11.49
C GLY A 232 -18.61 -31.35 -12.71
N TYR A 233 -18.69 -30.64 -13.82
CA TYR A 233 -18.18 -31.06 -15.12
C TYR A 233 -17.42 -29.89 -15.78
N PRO A 234 -16.35 -30.18 -16.56
CA PRO A 234 -15.80 -29.20 -17.48
C PRO A 234 -16.80 -28.91 -18.60
N VAL A 235 -16.96 -27.66 -18.99
CA VAL A 235 -17.88 -27.22 -20.07
C VAL A 235 -17.18 -26.16 -20.90
N ASP A 236 -17.44 -26.14 -22.21
CA ASP A 236 -16.77 -25.24 -23.16
C ASP A 236 -17.72 -24.16 -23.72
N SER A 237 -19.01 -24.24 -23.41
CA SER A 237 -20.02 -23.30 -23.88
C SER A 237 -21.06 -22.95 -22.82
N ALA A 238 -21.80 -21.86 -23.04
CA ALA A 238 -22.91 -21.48 -22.17
C ALA A 238 -24.04 -22.47 -22.17
N GLU A 239 -24.29 -23.11 -23.33
CA GLU A 239 -25.31 -24.14 -23.52
C GLU A 239 -24.97 -25.37 -22.69
N GLU A 240 -23.74 -25.88 -22.80
CA GLU A 240 -23.25 -26.99 -21.98
C GLU A 240 -23.28 -26.69 -20.48
N ALA A 241 -22.94 -25.46 -20.11
CA ALA A 241 -23.01 -25.01 -18.71
C ALA A 241 -24.46 -25.05 -18.18
N TRP A 242 -25.44 -24.71 -19.01
CA TRP A 242 -26.86 -24.78 -18.65
C TRP A 242 -27.36 -26.21 -18.53
N GLU A 243 -26.96 -27.10 -19.46
CA GLU A 243 -27.27 -28.51 -19.38
C GLU A 243 -26.69 -29.15 -18.10
N ALA A 244 -25.42 -28.92 -17.83
CA ALA A 244 -24.77 -29.39 -16.61
C ALA A 244 -25.43 -28.84 -15.33
N ALA A 245 -25.86 -27.57 -15.33
CA ALA A 245 -26.59 -27.00 -14.23
C ALA A 245 -27.98 -27.64 -14.01
N THR A 246 -28.61 -28.05 -15.08
CA THR A 246 -29.91 -28.76 -15.02
C THR A 246 -29.75 -30.15 -14.45
N ASP A 247 -28.69 -30.86 -14.83
CA ASP A 247 -28.40 -32.22 -14.36
C ASP A 247 -27.99 -32.25 -12.88
N ILE A 248 -27.14 -31.31 -12.45
CA ILE A 248 -26.66 -31.18 -11.05
C ILE A 248 -27.78 -30.65 -10.14
N GLY A 249 -28.61 -29.75 -10.65
CA GLY A 249 -29.60 -28.97 -9.88
C GLY A 249 -29.06 -27.63 -9.41
N VAL A 250 -29.89 -26.61 -9.51
CA VAL A 250 -29.52 -25.22 -9.11
C VAL A 250 -29.66 -25.03 -7.59
N PRO A 251 -28.84 -24.18 -6.97
CA PRO A 251 -27.88 -23.24 -7.56
C PRO A 251 -26.53 -23.89 -7.88
N VAL A 252 -25.90 -23.49 -9.00
CA VAL A 252 -24.56 -23.90 -9.40
C VAL A 252 -23.62 -22.70 -9.53
N VAL A 253 -22.32 -22.96 -9.54
CA VAL A 253 -21.29 -21.95 -9.78
C VAL A 253 -20.46 -22.37 -10.99
N VAL A 254 -20.42 -21.51 -12.01
CA VAL A 254 -19.52 -21.65 -13.16
C VAL A 254 -18.22 -20.88 -12.83
N LYS A 255 -17.08 -21.50 -13.07
CA LYS A 255 -15.76 -20.91 -12.78
C LYS A 255 -14.72 -21.38 -13.81
N PRO A 256 -13.68 -20.59 -14.09
CA PRO A 256 -12.58 -21.03 -14.96
C PRO A 256 -11.96 -22.33 -14.44
N GLN A 257 -11.57 -23.22 -15.34
CA GLN A 257 -10.89 -24.46 -14.97
C GLN A 257 -9.56 -24.17 -14.29
N ASP A 258 -8.77 -23.28 -14.88
CA ASP A 258 -7.58 -22.68 -14.28
C ASP A 258 -7.90 -21.32 -13.65
N GLY A 259 -7.11 -20.88 -12.72
CA GLY A 259 -7.32 -19.63 -12.04
C GLY A 259 -7.74 -19.79 -10.58
N ASN A 260 -7.53 -18.71 -9.83
CA ASN A 260 -7.69 -18.69 -8.38
C ASN A 260 -8.34 -17.39 -7.89
N GLN A 261 -8.66 -17.32 -6.60
CA GLN A 261 -9.13 -16.12 -5.90
C GLN A 261 -10.49 -15.58 -6.38
N GLY A 262 -11.36 -16.42 -6.96
CA GLY A 262 -12.70 -15.98 -7.35
C GLY A 262 -12.73 -14.94 -8.48
N ARG A 263 -11.67 -14.85 -9.26
CA ARG A 263 -11.66 -14.05 -10.50
C ARG A 263 -12.41 -14.85 -11.56
N ALA A 264 -13.62 -14.42 -11.83
CA ALA A 264 -14.45 -14.90 -12.96
C ALA A 264 -14.33 -13.91 -14.11
#